data_183e9d6b29e4022735fea8e6eeab5b3c
#
_entry.id   183e9d6b29e4022735fea8e6eeab5b3c
#
_cell.length_a   1.000
_cell.length_b   1.000
_cell.length_c   1.000
_cell.angle_alpha   90.00
_cell.angle_beta   90.00
_cell.angle_gamma   90.00
#
_symmetry.space_group_name_H-M   'P 1'
#
loop_
_entity.id
_entity.type
_entity.pdbx_description
1 polymer ?
#
loop_
_entity_poly.entity_id
_entity_poly.type
_entity_poly.pdbx_seq_one_letter_code
_entity_poly.pdbx_strand_id
1 'polypeptide(L)'
;MEFLVRSENRLPADTPAERREELRSGERARAMELRAAGILKRLWRVPGRNATIGLYEAEDPAALHEALMSLPMAPWLDVHVEALATHPQERT
;
A
#
# COMPACT_ATOMS: atom_id res chain seq x y z
N MET A 1 6.74 -8.78 -10.98
CA MET A 1 6.40 -7.43 -11.50
C MET A 1 6.39 -6.43 -10.37
N GLU A 2 6.92 -5.28 -10.61
CA GLU A 2 6.90 -4.21 -9.64
C GLU A 2 5.79 -3.21 -9.94
N PHE A 3 5.22 -2.68 -8.87
CA PHE A 3 4.13 -1.71 -8.96
C PHE A 3 4.39 -0.56 -7.99
N LEU A 4 4.13 0.65 -8.45
CA LEU A 4 4.14 1.82 -7.60
C LEU A 4 2.70 2.10 -7.20
N VAL A 5 2.42 2.10 -5.90
CA VAL A 5 1.05 2.19 -5.38
C VAL A 5 0.93 3.44 -4.52
N ARG A 6 0.09 4.37 -4.96
CA ARG A 6 -0.25 5.56 -4.19
C ARG A 6 -1.58 5.31 -3.48
N SER A 7 -1.61 5.47 -2.18
CA SER A 7 -2.81 5.26 -1.37
C SER A 7 -3.11 6.52 -0.58
N GLU A 8 -4.32 7.05 -0.69
CA GLU A 8 -4.78 8.16 0.11
C GLU A 8 -5.80 7.65 1.11
N ASN A 9 -5.60 7.97 2.38
CA ASN A 9 -6.48 7.50 3.46
C ASN A 9 -7.68 8.42 3.57
N ARG A 10 -8.88 7.85 3.36
CA ARG A 10 -10.15 8.59 3.43
C ARG A 10 -11.04 8.11 4.57
N LEU A 11 -10.44 7.60 5.63
CA LEU A 11 -11.19 7.22 6.82
C LEU A 11 -11.95 8.43 7.33
N PRO A 12 -13.27 8.31 7.59
CA PRO A 12 -14.06 9.45 8.08
C PRO A 12 -13.48 10.07 9.33
N ALA A 13 -13.49 11.41 9.39
CA ALA A 13 -12.93 12.15 10.50
C ALA A 13 -13.63 11.88 11.83
N ASP A 14 -14.90 11.49 11.78
CA ASP A 14 -15.71 11.17 12.97
C ASP A 14 -15.59 9.71 13.41
N THR A 15 -14.66 8.96 12.84
CA THR A 15 -14.38 7.59 13.29
C THR A 15 -13.94 7.64 14.74
N PRO A 16 -14.54 6.81 15.63
CA PRO A 16 -14.15 6.77 17.03
C PRO A 16 -12.65 6.50 17.21
N ALA A 17 -12.03 7.13 18.20
CA ALA A 17 -10.60 6.99 18.43
C ALA A 17 -10.15 5.53 18.62
N GLU A 18 -10.94 4.74 19.34
CA GLU A 18 -10.63 3.31 19.53
C GLU A 18 -10.62 2.54 18.22
N ARG A 19 -11.61 2.81 17.38
CA ARG A 19 -11.71 2.15 16.08
C ARG A 19 -10.57 2.57 15.17
N ARG A 20 -10.22 3.85 15.19
CA ARG A 20 -9.11 4.38 14.41
C ARG A 20 -7.80 3.71 14.80
N GLU A 21 -7.54 3.57 16.11
CA GLU A 21 -6.33 2.94 16.60
C GLU A 21 -6.28 1.45 16.26
N GLU A 22 -7.41 0.76 16.37
CA GLU A 22 -7.54 -0.65 16.01
C GLU A 22 -7.19 -0.87 14.54
N LEU A 23 -7.74 -0.01 13.65
CA LEU A 23 -7.46 -0.09 12.22
C LEU A 23 -5.99 0.20 11.93
N ARG A 24 -5.42 1.21 12.59
CA ARG A 24 -4.01 1.58 12.41
C ARG A 24 -3.09 0.44 12.83
N SER A 25 -3.38 -0.16 13.96
CA SER A 25 -2.59 -1.28 14.49
C SER A 25 -2.67 -2.49 13.56
N GLY A 26 -3.87 -2.82 13.09
CA GLY A 26 -4.08 -3.92 12.15
C GLY A 26 -3.39 -3.67 10.81
N GLU A 27 -3.46 -2.43 10.33
CA GLU A 27 -2.81 -2.04 9.07
C GLU A 27 -1.31 -2.22 9.17
N ARG A 28 -0.71 -1.76 10.27
CA ARG A 28 0.73 -1.91 10.50
C ARG A 28 1.14 -3.39 10.55
N ALA A 29 0.38 -4.19 11.27
CA ALA A 29 0.67 -5.62 11.39
C ALA A 29 0.62 -6.30 10.02
N ARG A 30 -0.41 -6.01 9.22
CA ARG A 30 -0.53 -6.61 7.89
C ARG A 30 0.55 -6.12 6.95
N ALA A 31 0.90 -4.84 7.00
CA ALA A 31 1.99 -4.29 6.19
C ALA A 31 3.32 -4.97 6.50
N MET A 32 3.57 -5.28 7.78
CA MET A 32 4.78 -6.00 8.17
C MET A 32 4.79 -7.43 7.65
N GLU A 33 3.65 -8.09 7.61
CA GLU A 33 3.53 -9.42 7.02
C GLU A 33 3.83 -9.38 5.51
N LEU A 34 3.28 -8.38 4.81
CA LEU A 34 3.55 -8.20 3.39
C LEU A 34 5.03 -7.90 3.13
N ARG A 35 5.65 -7.13 4.02
CA ARG A 35 7.08 -6.84 3.92
C ARG A 35 7.92 -8.11 4.12
N ALA A 36 7.58 -8.91 5.12
CA ALA A 36 8.28 -10.16 5.39
C ALA A 36 8.14 -11.15 4.23
N ALA A 37 7.02 -11.11 3.53
CA ALA A 37 6.77 -11.96 2.36
C ALA A 37 7.43 -11.41 1.08
N GLY A 38 8.07 -10.25 1.15
CA GLY A 38 8.72 -9.64 -0.02
C GLY A 38 7.76 -8.95 -0.97
N ILE A 39 6.51 -8.75 -0.55
CA ILE A 39 5.49 -8.10 -1.38
C ILE A 39 5.58 -6.59 -1.27
N LEU A 40 5.65 -6.06 -0.04
CA LEU A 40 5.87 -4.63 0.19
C LEU A 40 7.37 -4.41 0.34
N LYS A 41 8.00 -3.73 -0.63
CA LYS A 41 9.45 -3.54 -0.63
C LYS A 41 9.89 -2.23 -0.01
N ARG A 42 9.18 -1.15 -0.30
CA ARG A 42 9.50 0.18 0.21
C ARG A 42 8.20 0.97 0.43
N LEU A 43 8.25 1.89 1.37
CA LEU A 43 7.10 2.72 1.68
C LEU A 43 7.55 4.13 2.00
N TRP A 44 6.87 5.12 1.41
CA TRP A 44 7.15 6.54 1.63
C TRP A 44 5.88 7.26 2.05
N ARG A 45 6.03 8.28 2.89
CA ARG A 45 4.95 9.22 3.17
C ARG A 45 4.98 10.33 2.13
N VAL A 46 3.81 10.74 1.67
CA VAL A 46 3.70 11.92 0.80
C VAL A 46 3.59 13.14 1.70
N PRO A 47 4.60 14.02 1.72
CA PRO A 47 4.56 15.20 2.61
C PRO A 47 3.34 16.08 2.38
N GLY A 48 2.71 16.51 3.47
CA GLY A 48 1.56 17.39 3.41
C GLY A 48 0.23 16.73 3.08
N ARG A 49 0.21 15.40 2.93
CA ARG A 49 -1.02 14.66 2.61
C ARG A 49 -1.15 13.44 3.50
N ASN A 50 -2.38 12.94 3.63
CA ASN A 50 -2.64 11.68 4.32
C ASN A 50 -2.55 10.54 3.30
N ALA A 51 -1.38 10.40 2.72
CA ALA A 51 -1.13 9.47 1.62
C ALA A 51 0.25 8.85 1.72
N THR A 52 0.38 7.66 1.14
CA THR A 52 1.65 6.94 1.04
C THR A 52 1.90 6.50 -0.39
N ILE A 53 3.17 6.25 -0.69
CA ILE A 53 3.56 5.59 -1.93
C ILE A 53 4.33 4.34 -1.52
N GLY A 54 3.93 3.20 -2.09
CA GLY A 54 4.59 1.92 -1.80
C GLY A 54 5.13 1.30 -3.07
N LEU A 55 6.29 0.66 -2.96
CA LEU A 55 6.83 -0.18 -4.01
C LEU A 55 6.47 -1.62 -3.66
N TYR A 56 5.68 -2.26 -4.52
CA TYR A 56 5.20 -3.62 -4.32
C TYR A 56 5.75 -4.54 -5.39
N GLU A 57 5.97 -5.79 -5.00
CA GLU A 57 6.34 -6.87 -5.91
C GLU A 57 5.24 -7.93 -5.88
N ALA A 58 4.69 -8.27 -7.04
CA ALA A 58 3.68 -9.30 -7.15
C ALA A 58 3.83 -10.01 -8.49
N GLU A 59 3.31 -11.23 -8.57
CA GLU A 59 3.42 -12.04 -9.77
C GLU A 59 2.67 -11.41 -10.95
N ASP A 60 1.52 -10.82 -10.66
CA ASP A 60 0.67 -10.17 -11.66
C ASP A 60 -0.25 -9.17 -10.96
N PRO A 61 -1.03 -8.37 -11.75
CA PRO A 61 -1.94 -7.39 -11.16
C PRO A 61 -3.00 -7.99 -10.22
N ALA A 62 -3.45 -9.21 -10.48
CA ALA A 62 -4.46 -9.85 -9.63
C ALA A 62 -3.88 -10.17 -8.26
N ALA A 63 -2.64 -10.64 -8.20
CA ALA A 63 -1.95 -10.93 -6.94
C ALA A 63 -1.74 -9.64 -6.15
N LEU A 64 -1.39 -8.55 -6.83
CA LEU A 64 -1.27 -7.24 -6.19
C LEU A 64 -2.62 -6.81 -5.59
N HIS A 65 -3.69 -6.95 -6.34
CA HIS A 65 -5.03 -6.59 -5.89
C HIS A 65 -5.37 -7.34 -4.59
N GLU A 66 -5.12 -8.64 -4.54
CA GLU A 66 -5.36 -9.44 -3.35
C GLU A 66 -4.56 -8.94 -2.16
N ALA A 67 -3.29 -8.61 -2.36
CA ALA A 67 -2.45 -8.08 -1.29
C ALA A 67 -3.01 -6.75 -0.76
N LEU A 68 -3.40 -5.84 -1.65
CA LEU A 68 -3.95 -4.54 -1.26
C LEU A 68 -5.30 -4.69 -0.54
N MET A 69 -6.15 -5.59 -1.02
CA MET A 69 -7.46 -5.82 -0.40
C MET A 69 -7.35 -6.54 0.95
N SER A 70 -6.21 -7.14 1.25
CA SER A 70 -5.98 -7.78 2.55
C SER A 70 -5.67 -6.78 3.66
N LEU A 71 -5.42 -5.52 3.31
CA LEU A 71 -5.16 -4.48 4.29
C LEU A 71 -6.45 -4.09 5.00
N PRO A 72 -6.47 -3.99 6.34
CA PRO A 72 -7.68 -3.61 7.08
C PRO A 72 -8.27 -2.26 6.65
N MET A 73 -7.42 -1.33 6.21
CA MET A 73 -7.88 0.00 5.76
C MET A 73 -8.40 0.01 4.33
N ALA A 74 -8.29 -1.09 3.59
CA ALA A 74 -8.63 -1.13 2.16
C ALA A 74 -9.96 -0.45 1.79
N PRO A 75 -11.07 -0.61 2.56
CA PRO A 75 -12.33 0.04 2.20
C PRO A 75 -12.26 1.57 2.14
N TRP A 76 -11.29 2.17 2.84
CA TRP A 76 -11.15 3.63 2.92
C TRP A 76 -9.94 4.18 2.18
N LEU A 77 -9.20 3.33 1.48
CA LEU A 77 -8.04 3.78 0.71
C LEU A 77 -8.44 4.08 -0.73
N ASP A 78 -8.08 5.29 -1.17
CA ASP A 78 -8.17 5.66 -2.57
C ASP A 78 -6.84 5.29 -3.19
N VAL A 79 -6.83 4.25 -4.02
CA VAL A 79 -5.60 3.61 -4.50
C VAL A 79 -5.39 3.89 -5.98
N HIS A 80 -4.16 4.28 -6.32
CA HIS A 80 -3.73 4.46 -7.69
C HIS A 80 -2.48 3.62 -7.93
N VAL A 81 -2.52 2.76 -8.95
CA VAL A 81 -1.45 1.79 -9.22
C VAL A 81 -0.81 2.07 -10.56
N GLU A 82 0.53 2.06 -10.58
CA GLU A 82 1.30 2.09 -11.82
C GLU A 82 2.16 0.83 -11.89
N ALA A 83 2.02 0.07 -12.98
CA ALA A 83 2.90 -1.06 -13.24
C ALA A 83 4.23 -0.53 -13.76
N LEU A 84 5.32 -1.09 -13.27
CA LEU A 84 6.67 -0.65 -13.62
C LEU A 84 7.35 -1.70 -14.48
N ALA A 85 8.08 -1.24 -15.49
CA ALA A 85 8.91 -2.09 -16.31
C ALA A 85 10.33 -1.50 -16.34
N THR A 86 11.32 -2.37 -16.42
CA THR A 86 12.70 -1.91 -16.49
C THR A 86 12.93 -1.14 -17.79
N HIS A 87 13.42 0.09 -17.66
CA HIS A 87 13.77 0.88 -18.83
C HIS A 87 15.03 0.29 -19.47
N PRO A 88 15.11 0.25 -20.81
CA PRO A 88 16.30 -0.31 -21.48
C PRO A 88 17.63 0.29 -21.04
N GLN A 89 17.66 1.57 -20.67
CA GLN A 89 18.89 2.22 -20.21
C GLN A 89 19.42 1.67 -18.89
N GLU A 90 18.56 1.02 -18.09
CA GLU A 90 18.99 0.43 -16.82
C GLU A 90 19.76 -0.86 -17.01
N ARG A 91 19.87 -1.36 -18.23
CA ARG A 91 20.55 -2.61 -18.54
C ARG A 91 22.00 -2.41 -18.99
N THR A 92 22.45 -1.20 -19.11
CA THR A 92 23.80 -0.88 -19.60
C THR A 92 24.85 -0.85 -18.51
#